data_00e5026d73d68f378a1980d52d1fd7f1
#
_entry.id   00e5026d73d68f378a1980d52d1fd7f1
#
_cell.length_a   1.000
_cell.length_b   1.000
_cell.length_c   1.000
_cell.angle_alpha   90.00
_cell.angle_beta   90.00
_cell.angle_gamma   90.00
#
_symmetry.space_group_name_H-M   'P 1'
#
loop_
_entity.id
_entity.type
_entity.pdbx_description
1 polymer ?
#
loop_
_entity_poly.entity_id
_entity_poly.type
_entity_poly.pdbx_seq_one_letter_code
_entity_poly.pdbx_strand_id
1 'polypeptide(L)'
;YRAPSGGNAGASSKTTVSISSSQKSLVFDATYYSNKYPDLKAAFGTDANKLYNHFINHGIYEGRQGCANFSVKAYLKAYSDLRDAFGNDYAKAINHYLKHGYNEGRRAPE
;
A
#
# COMPACT_ATOMS: atom_id res chain seq x y z
N TYR A 1 -2.97 15.96 1.68
CA TYR A 1 -2.95 15.05 0.51
C TYR A 1 -2.97 15.85 -0.78
N ARG A 2 -2.14 15.44 -1.70
CA ARG A 2 -2.07 16.06 -3.01
C ARG A 2 -2.10 14.96 -4.08
N ALA A 3 -3.06 15.03 -4.96
CA ALA A 3 -3.15 14.07 -6.05
C ALA A 3 -1.99 14.30 -7.02
N PRO A 4 -1.40 13.24 -7.55
CA PRO A 4 -0.39 13.40 -8.59
C PRO A 4 -1.00 14.03 -9.83
N SER A 5 -0.20 14.80 -10.52
CA SER A 5 -0.66 15.39 -11.76
C SER A 5 -0.94 14.28 -12.77
N GLY A 6 -1.96 14.49 -13.58
CA GLY A 6 -2.39 13.44 -14.49
C GLY A 6 -1.50 13.23 -15.70
N GLY A 7 -0.56 14.10 -15.92
CA GLY A 7 0.23 14.05 -17.13
C GLY A 7 1.35 13.02 -17.14
N ASN A 8 1.24 11.98 -16.41
CA ASN A 8 2.34 11.06 -16.28
C ASN A 8 2.41 10.09 -17.45
N ALA A 9 2.74 10.60 -18.59
CA ALA A 9 2.91 9.77 -19.77
C ALA A 9 3.91 8.63 -19.53
N GLY A 10 4.81 8.82 -18.61
CA GLY A 10 5.74 7.76 -18.25
C GLY A 10 5.17 6.69 -17.32
N ALA A 11 3.89 6.71 -17.10
CA ALA A 11 3.25 5.80 -16.17
C ALA A 11 3.45 4.33 -16.53
N SER A 12 3.86 4.04 -17.73
CA SER A 12 4.12 2.68 -18.17
C SER A 12 5.13 1.96 -17.25
N SER A 13 5.97 2.70 -16.55
CA SER A 13 6.93 2.11 -15.63
C SER A 13 6.35 1.86 -14.24
N LYS A 14 5.13 2.34 -13.97
CA LYS A 14 4.54 2.23 -12.65
C LYS A 14 3.90 0.86 -12.47
N THR A 15 4.32 0.17 -11.41
CA THR A 15 3.77 -1.14 -11.08
C THR A 15 2.32 -1.01 -10.64
N THR A 16 1.44 -1.81 -11.21
CA THR A 16 0.03 -1.83 -10.84
C THR A 16 -0.17 -2.81 -9.68
N VAL A 17 -0.90 -2.36 -8.67
CA VAL A 17 -1.26 -3.22 -7.55
C VAL A 17 -2.62 -3.85 -7.83
N SER A 18 -2.70 -5.17 -7.67
CA SER A 18 -3.93 -5.93 -7.86
C SER A 18 -4.24 -6.65 -6.55
N ILE A 19 -5.35 -6.28 -5.93
CA ILE A 19 -5.77 -6.84 -4.64
C ILE A 19 -7.15 -7.45 -4.81
N SER A 20 -7.28 -8.75 -4.54
CA SER A 20 -8.59 -9.40 -4.57
C SER A 20 -9.40 -8.99 -3.33
N SER A 21 -10.72 -9.14 -3.40
CA SER A 21 -11.57 -8.76 -2.28
C SER A 21 -11.27 -9.59 -1.04
N SER A 22 -10.84 -10.83 -1.18
CA SER A 22 -10.48 -11.68 -0.05
C SER A 22 -9.16 -11.24 0.60
N GLN A 23 -8.31 -10.54 -0.13
CA GLN A 23 -7.01 -10.09 0.39
C GLN A 23 -7.00 -8.65 0.87
N LYS A 24 -8.08 -7.92 0.60
CA LYS A 24 -8.14 -6.49 0.91
C LYS A 24 -7.86 -6.22 2.39
N SER A 25 -8.46 -6.98 3.28
CA SER A 25 -8.30 -6.76 4.72
C SER A 25 -6.90 -7.12 5.23
N LEU A 26 -6.11 -7.84 4.46
CA LEU A 26 -4.75 -8.17 4.85
C LEU A 26 -3.83 -6.94 4.84
N VAL A 27 -4.14 -5.96 4.00
CA VAL A 27 -3.27 -4.81 3.79
C VAL A 27 -3.98 -3.47 3.96
N PHE A 28 -5.32 -3.46 4.12
CA PHE A 28 -6.06 -2.21 4.19
C PHE A 28 -7.17 -2.24 5.23
N ASP A 29 -7.26 -1.17 6.02
CA ASP A 29 -8.32 -0.91 6.97
C ASP A 29 -8.63 0.58 6.88
N ALA A 30 -9.82 0.93 6.37
CA ALA A 30 -10.17 2.32 6.12
C ALA A 30 -10.10 3.18 7.39
N THR A 31 -10.56 2.65 8.52
CA THR A 31 -10.53 3.38 9.79
C THR A 31 -9.09 3.66 10.21
N TYR A 32 -8.24 2.66 10.16
CA TYR A 32 -6.81 2.83 10.49
C TYR A 32 -6.16 3.85 9.57
N TYR A 33 -6.42 3.73 8.28
CA TYR A 33 -5.79 4.57 7.26
C TYR A 33 -6.16 6.04 7.47
N SER A 34 -7.44 6.33 7.67
CA SER A 34 -7.88 7.72 7.88
C SER A 34 -7.37 8.28 9.21
N ASN A 35 -7.31 7.47 10.25
CA ASN A 35 -6.82 7.92 11.55
C ASN A 35 -5.32 8.17 11.56
N LYS A 36 -4.57 7.37 10.82
CA LYS A 36 -3.12 7.53 10.77
C LYS A 36 -2.70 8.76 9.94
N TYR A 37 -3.48 9.12 8.94
CA TYR A 37 -3.13 10.19 8.01
C TYR A 37 -4.18 11.29 8.04
N PRO A 38 -3.98 12.33 8.87
CA PRO A 38 -4.98 13.41 9.00
C PRO A 38 -5.32 14.12 7.70
N ASP A 39 -4.39 14.20 6.76
CA ASP A 39 -4.66 14.79 5.44
C ASP A 39 -5.71 14.00 4.68
N LEU A 40 -5.69 12.68 4.83
CA LEU A 40 -6.67 11.83 4.18
C LEU A 40 -8.03 11.91 4.88
N LYS A 41 -8.00 12.01 6.20
CA LYS A 41 -9.22 12.18 6.95
C LYS A 41 -9.91 13.50 6.59
N ALA A 42 -9.13 14.55 6.41
CA ALA A 42 -9.66 15.84 6.01
C ALA A 42 -10.24 15.80 4.59
N ALA A 43 -9.61 15.04 3.69
CA ALA A 43 -10.04 14.98 2.30
C ALA A 43 -11.22 14.05 2.08
N PHE A 44 -11.25 12.91 2.76
CA PHE A 44 -12.18 11.82 2.48
C PHE A 44 -13.05 11.43 3.68
N GLY A 45 -12.76 11.95 4.86
CA GLY A 45 -13.49 11.57 6.07
C GLY A 45 -13.34 10.09 6.35
N THR A 46 -14.47 9.40 6.52
CA THR A 46 -14.50 7.98 6.78
C THR A 46 -15.05 7.19 5.59
N ASP A 47 -15.04 7.78 4.40
CA ASP A 47 -15.52 7.12 3.20
C ASP A 47 -14.55 6.02 2.80
N ALA A 48 -14.90 4.78 3.14
CA ALA A 48 -14.02 3.64 2.92
C ALA A 48 -13.66 3.44 1.45
N ASN A 49 -14.59 3.70 0.54
CA ASN A 49 -14.33 3.54 -0.89
C ASN A 49 -13.32 4.56 -1.40
N LYS A 50 -13.46 5.80 -0.98
CA LYS A 50 -12.51 6.85 -1.38
C LYS A 50 -11.14 6.61 -0.78
N LEU A 51 -11.10 6.19 0.48
CA LEU A 51 -9.84 5.86 1.15
C LEU A 51 -9.14 4.69 0.46
N TYR A 52 -9.88 3.65 0.11
CA TYR A 52 -9.31 2.50 -0.56
C TYR A 52 -8.78 2.89 -1.95
N ASN A 53 -9.55 3.65 -2.70
CA ASN A 53 -9.11 4.12 -4.02
C ASN A 53 -7.83 4.94 -3.91
N HIS A 54 -7.74 5.80 -2.90
CA HIS A 54 -6.52 6.54 -2.66
C HIS A 54 -5.35 5.59 -2.35
N PHE A 55 -5.60 4.58 -1.52
CA PHE A 55 -4.55 3.64 -1.13
C PHE A 55 -3.97 2.92 -2.34
N ILE A 56 -4.81 2.36 -3.19
CA ILE A 56 -4.32 1.56 -4.33
C ILE A 56 -3.75 2.42 -5.45
N ASN A 57 -4.18 3.67 -5.58
CA ASN A 57 -3.71 4.54 -6.67
C ASN A 57 -2.55 5.44 -6.26
N HIS A 58 -2.42 5.74 -4.98
CA HIS A 58 -1.42 6.71 -4.50
C HIS A 58 -0.72 6.23 -3.23
N GLY A 59 -1.47 5.78 -2.24
CA GLY A 59 -0.92 5.50 -0.92
C GLY A 59 0.18 4.45 -0.92
N ILE A 60 0.00 3.39 -1.68
CA ILE A 60 1.00 2.32 -1.78
C ILE A 60 2.30 2.88 -2.36
N TYR A 61 2.20 3.70 -3.40
CA TYR A 61 3.38 4.26 -4.05
C TYR A 61 4.09 5.28 -3.17
N GLU A 62 3.36 5.88 -2.23
CA GLU A 62 3.92 6.80 -1.25
C GLU A 62 4.47 6.08 -0.01
N GLY A 63 4.29 4.78 0.05
CA GLY A 63 4.72 3.99 1.20
C GLY A 63 3.83 4.13 2.42
N ARG A 64 2.59 4.58 2.26
CA ARG A 64 1.67 4.74 3.39
C ARG A 64 1.18 3.39 3.89
N GLN A 65 1.02 3.29 5.19
CA GLN A 65 0.54 2.07 5.83
C GLN A 65 -0.99 2.02 5.81
N GLY A 66 -1.55 0.94 5.26
CA GLY A 66 -2.99 0.82 5.11
C GLY A 66 -3.70 0.17 6.28
N CYS A 67 -3.00 -0.61 7.10
CA CYS A 67 -3.60 -1.26 8.26
C CYS A 67 -2.54 -1.52 9.33
N ALA A 68 -3.01 -1.91 10.52
CA ALA A 68 -2.11 -2.13 11.65
C ALA A 68 -1.20 -3.35 11.46
N ASN A 69 -1.67 -4.34 10.71
CA ASN A 69 -0.98 -5.62 10.57
C ASN A 69 0.01 -5.69 9.44
N PHE A 70 0.06 -4.66 8.58
CA PHE A 70 0.99 -4.67 7.46
C PHE A 70 1.45 -3.27 7.11
N SER A 71 2.77 -3.09 7.03
CA SER A 71 3.40 -1.90 6.51
C SER A 71 4.37 -2.31 5.42
N VAL A 72 4.23 -1.78 4.21
CA VAL A 72 5.12 -2.15 3.11
C VAL A 72 6.56 -1.73 3.41
N LYS A 73 6.76 -0.60 4.08
CA LYS A 73 8.10 -0.18 4.47
C LYS A 73 8.73 -1.15 5.47
N ALA A 74 7.94 -1.59 6.45
CA ALA A 74 8.42 -2.58 7.43
C ALA A 74 8.70 -3.92 6.74
N TYR A 75 7.90 -4.28 5.75
CA TYR A 75 8.09 -5.51 5.00
C TYR A 75 9.44 -5.52 4.29
N LEU A 76 9.75 -4.44 3.59
CA LEU A 76 11.04 -4.32 2.93
C LEU A 76 12.19 -4.25 3.93
N LYS A 77 11.98 -3.60 5.06
CA LYS A 77 13.01 -3.49 6.09
C LYS A 77 13.31 -4.85 6.73
N ALA A 78 12.28 -5.66 6.94
CA ALA A 78 12.41 -6.95 7.61
C ALA A 78 13.05 -8.03 6.72
N TYR A 79 12.85 -7.93 5.42
CA TYR A 79 13.27 -8.98 4.49
C TYR A 79 14.24 -8.41 3.45
N SER A 80 15.54 -8.62 3.69
CA SER A 80 16.58 -8.05 2.84
C SER A 80 16.54 -8.57 1.41
N ASP A 81 16.08 -9.80 1.21
CA ASP A 81 15.93 -10.36 -0.13
C ASP A 81 14.94 -9.54 -0.96
N LEU A 82 13.90 -9.01 -0.32
CA LEU A 82 12.92 -8.18 -1.00
C LEU A 82 13.49 -6.80 -1.31
N ARG A 83 14.30 -6.25 -0.41
CA ARG A 83 14.98 -4.98 -0.69
C ARG A 83 15.91 -5.12 -1.89
N ASP A 84 16.62 -6.23 -1.96
CA ASP A 84 17.54 -6.47 -3.07
C ASP A 84 16.77 -6.61 -4.39
N ALA A 85 15.59 -7.25 -4.34
CA ALA A 85 14.80 -7.49 -5.54
C ALA A 85 14.02 -6.27 -6.00
N PHE A 86 13.46 -5.51 -5.07
CA PHE A 86 12.50 -4.46 -5.39
C PHE A 86 12.98 -3.04 -5.04
N GLY A 87 13.99 -2.91 -4.21
CA GLY A 87 14.44 -1.60 -3.77
C GLY A 87 13.34 -0.85 -3.06
N ASN A 88 12.96 0.30 -3.61
CA ASN A 88 11.89 1.14 -3.06
C ASN A 88 10.57 1.00 -3.82
N ASP A 89 10.41 -0.04 -4.62
CA ASP A 89 9.17 -0.26 -5.36
C ASP A 89 8.15 -0.89 -4.42
N TYR A 90 7.41 -0.04 -3.74
CA TYR A 90 6.42 -0.47 -2.75
C TYR A 90 5.29 -1.28 -3.39
N ALA A 91 4.93 -0.96 -4.63
CA ALA A 91 3.88 -1.68 -5.33
C ALA A 91 4.28 -3.12 -5.60
N LYS A 92 5.52 -3.35 -6.03
CA LYS A 92 6.01 -4.71 -6.21
C LYS A 92 6.08 -5.46 -4.89
N ALA A 93 6.48 -4.78 -3.83
CA ALA A 93 6.58 -5.41 -2.51
C ALA A 93 5.21 -5.87 -2.01
N ILE A 94 4.19 -5.04 -2.13
CA ILE A 94 2.86 -5.40 -1.66
C ILE A 94 2.26 -6.51 -2.52
N ASN A 95 2.50 -6.49 -3.83
CA ASN A 95 2.07 -7.58 -4.71
C ASN A 95 2.73 -8.90 -4.30
N HIS A 96 4.02 -8.86 -3.97
CA HIS A 96 4.73 -10.04 -3.51
C HIS A 96 4.10 -10.57 -2.21
N TYR A 97 3.79 -9.67 -1.28
CA TYR A 97 3.17 -10.08 -0.03
C TYR A 97 1.84 -10.80 -0.28
N LEU A 98 1.01 -10.24 -1.17
CA LEU A 98 -0.29 -10.82 -1.45
C LEU A 98 -0.22 -12.15 -2.19
N LYS A 99 0.76 -12.30 -3.08
CA LYS A 99 0.89 -13.51 -3.89
C LYS A 99 1.68 -14.62 -3.21
N HIS A 100 2.70 -14.25 -2.43
CA HIS A 100 3.65 -15.22 -1.89
C HIS A 100 3.91 -15.01 -0.41
N GLY A 101 4.22 -13.78 0.00
CA GLY A 101 4.72 -13.52 1.35
C GLY A 101 3.75 -13.95 2.44
N TYR A 102 2.48 -13.65 2.26
CA TYR A 102 1.48 -14.02 3.26
C TYR A 102 1.42 -15.52 3.45
N ASN A 103 1.44 -16.26 2.35
CA ASN A 103 1.41 -17.73 2.40
C ASN A 103 2.71 -18.31 2.96
N GLU A 104 3.82 -17.59 2.83
CA GLU A 104 5.10 -17.99 3.40
C GLU A 104 5.22 -17.65 4.88
N GLY A 105 4.18 -17.05 5.45
CA GLY A 105 4.20 -16.64 6.85
C GLY A 105 4.93 -15.35 7.12
N ARG A 106 5.33 -14.61 6.11
CA ARG A 106 5.99 -13.31 6.31
C ARG A 106 4.98 -12.29 6.80
N ARG A 107 5.35 -11.54 7.80
CA ARG A 107 4.50 -10.51 8.39
C ARG A 107 5.32 -9.24 8.58
N ALA A 108 4.65 -8.11 8.55
CA ALA A 108 5.34 -6.84 8.69
C ALA A 108 4.46 -5.81 9.40
N PRO A 109 4.05 -6.08 10.63
CA PRO A 109 3.36 -5.05 11.41
C PRO A 109 4.36 -3.96 11.75
N GLU A 110 3.87 -2.75 11.84
CA GLU A 110 4.72 -1.64 12.23
C GLU A 110 4.70 -1.42 13.73
#